data_20666551187b5dc90b4dd492e97df3fb
#
_entry.id   20666551187b5dc90b4dd492e97df3fb
#
_cell.length_a   1.000
_cell.length_b   1.000
_cell.length_c   1.000
_cell.angle_alpha   90.00
_cell.angle_beta   90.00
_cell.angle_gamma   90.00
#
_symmetry.space_group_name_H-M   'P 1'
#
loop_
_entity.id
_entity.type
_entity.pdbx_description
1 polymer ?
#
loop_
_entity_poly.entity_id
_entity_poly.type
_entity_poly.pdbx_seq_one_letter_code
_entity_poly.pdbx_strand_id
1 'polypeptide(L)'
;MKKLIALTLVAAMLMAALSGCVVSDSGTPLTTDKPTNSTAPGEPSTEPPQTEPQQSAAEELAETVIYEGEDYKITATGIDPDGMFGAEVKIMLENNTGKNVALSGSNFVVNGISITGYLYIDAAAGKKAVGELTIPSEALEIAGIDHIATVSAKDAHITDTDEYEDLADMPFDLKTSIADTYKQEINTNGDTIWESDGVTVIAQVVADSFWGNRVQLLIKNDSAKNILVQADNISVNGFMVTAIMSDAVYAGTACFGDLTIFDSDLEDSGITDIENVAFSLKILNPDTYDTIAESGELTVYTAG
;
A
#
# COMPACT_ATOMS: atom_id res chain seq x y z
N MET A 1 17.57 -28.93 -1.64
CA MET A 1 16.82 -28.75 -0.40
C MET A 1 16.70 -27.29 0.04
N LYS A 2 16.78 -26.30 -0.90
CA LYS A 2 16.60 -24.86 -0.60
C LYS A 2 15.44 -24.22 -1.36
N LYS A 3 14.66 -24.98 -2.13
CA LYS A 3 13.54 -24.47 -2.96
C LYS A 3 12.13 -24.73 -2.39
N LEU A 4 12.00 -25.26 -1.16
CA LEU A 4 10.69 -25.64 -0.59
C LEU A 4 10.11 -24.65 0.42
N ILE A 5 10.75 -23.54 0.72
CA ILE A 5 10.32 -22.60 1.79
C ILE A 5 9.52 -21.42 1.23
N ALA A 6 9.61 -21.10 -0.06
CA ALA A 6 8.91 -19.96 -0.65
C ALA A 6 7.41 -20.22 -0.94
N LEU A 7 6.98 -21.48 -1.01
CA LEU A 7 5.62 -21.83 -1.43
C LEU A 7 4.56 -21.81 -0.30
N THR A 8 4.98 -21.72 0.96
CA THR A 8 4.05 -21.81 2.11
C THR A 8 3.54 -20.45 2.59
N LEU A 9 4.11 -19.32 2.17
CA LEU A 9 3.65 -18.00 2.61
C LEU A 9 2.50 -17.42 1.77
N VAL A 10 2.36 -17.82 0.52
CA VAL A 10 1.28 -17.31 -0.36
C VAL A 10 -0.08 -17.96 -0.08
N ALA A 11 -0.12 -19.17 0.46
CA ALA A 11 -1.37 -19.89 0.73
C ALA A 11 -2.09 -19.45 2.02
N ALA A 12 -1.48 -18.69 2.91
CA ALA A 12 -2.07 -18.27 4.17
C ALA A 12 -2.89 -16.96 4.08
N MET A 13 -2.76 -16.18 3.00
CA MET A 13 -3.48 -14.90 2.83
C MET A 13 -4.88 -15.02 2.21
N LEU A 14 -5.36 -16.21 1.85
CA LEU A 14 -6.60 -16.36 1.07
C LEU A 14 -7.86 -16.69 1.88
N MET A 15 -7.87 -16.62 3.21
CA MET A 15 -9.04 -17.08 4.01
C MET A 15 -9.59 -16.07 5.03
N ALA A 16 -9.43 -14.78 4.88
CA ALA A 16 -10.00 -13.81 5.83
C ALA A 16 -10.68 -12.60 5.14
N ALA A 17 -11.63 -12.87 4.26
CA ALA A 17 -12.49 -11.83 3.72
C ALA A 17 -13.96 -12.16 3.97
N LEU A 18 -14.47 -11.93 5.18
CA LEU A 18 -15.90 -11.80 5.47
C LEU A 18 -16.08 -11.17 6.85
N SER A 19 -16.13 -9.86 6.94
CA SER A 19 -16.98 -9.11 7.88
C SER A 19 -16.67 -7.61 7.71
N GLY A 20 -17.43 -6.95 6.88
CA GLY A 20 -17.40 -5.48 6.81
C GLY A 20 -18.02 -4.88 8.07
N CYS A 21 -17.21 -4.22 8.88
CA CYS A 21 -17.67 -3.15 9.77
C CYS A 21 -16.88 -1.91 9.36
N VAL A 22 -17.56 -0.93 8.81
CA VAL A 22 -17.01 0.42 8.63
C VAL A 22 -16.76 0.97 10.02
N VAL A 23 -15.51 0.96 10.46
CA VAL A 23 -15.06 1.70 11.63
C VAL A 23 -14.52 3.02 11.11
N SER A 24 -15.16 4.13 11.47
CA SER A 24 -14.60 5.46 11.22
C SER A 24 -13.29 5.56 11.98
N ASP A 25 -12.19 5.69 11.26
CA ASP A 25 -10.83 5.74 11.81
C ASP A 25 -10.64 7.04 12.62
N SER A 26 -10.83 6.96 13.94
CA SER A 26 -10.49 8.00 14.88
C SER A 26 -9.17 7.65 15.57
N GLY A 27 -8.10 7.54 14.76
CA GLY A 27 -6.78 7.25 15.30
C GLY A 27 -6.21 8.39 16.15
N THR A 28 -5.33 8.05 17.08
CA THR A 28 -4.64 9.02 17.93
C THR A 28 -3.42 9.60 17.21
N PRO A 29 -3.30 10.93 17.04
CA PRO A 29 -2.15 11.55 16.41
C PRO A 29 -0.83 11.20 17.09
N LEU A 30 0.25 11.11 16.30
CA LEU A 30 1.60 10.88 16.78
C LEU A 30 2.41 12.18 16.84
N THR A 31 3.34 12.24 17.79
CA THR A 31 4.30 13.34 17.92
C THR A 31 5.71 12.81 18.18
N THR A 32 6.73 13.62 17.94
CA THR A 32 8.13 13.33 18.29
C THR A 32 8.46 13.73 19.72
N ASP A 33 7.56 14.50 20.37
CA ASP A 33 7.76 14.98 21.73
C ASP A 33 6.95 14.15 22.73
N LYS A 34 7.59 13.80 23.84
CA LYS A 34 6.91 13.14 24.99
C LYS A 34 5.77 14.04 25.50
N PRO A 35 4.53 13.52 25.66
CA PRO A 35 3.42 14.28 26.18
C PRO A 35 3.73 14.95 27.52
N THR A 36 3.54 16.26 27.58
CA THR A 36 3.53 17.00 28.85
C THR A 36 2.07 17.22 29.23
N ASN A 37 1.65 16.67 30.36
CA ASN A 37 0.29 16.86 30.91
C ASN A 37 -0.02 18.36 31.06
N SER A 38 -0.74 18.94 30.10
CA SER A 38 -1.25 20.30 30.16
C SER A 38 -2.77 20.27 30.02
N THR A 39 -3.44 20.38 31.14
CA THR A 39 -4.89 20.64 31.20
C THR A 39 -5.13 22.10 30.84
N ALA A 40 -5.63 22.39 29.64
CA ALA A 40 -6.16 23.68 29.27
C ALA A 40 -7.67 23.58 28.99
N PRO A 41 -8.49 24.58 29.38
CA PRO A 41 -9.95 24.55 29.22
C PRO A 41 -10.33 24.85 27.78
N GLY A 42 -11.36 24.12 27.27
CA GLY A 42 -11.83 24.19 25.90
C GLY A 42 -12.38 25.55 25.47
N GLU A 43 -12.05 25.94 24.25
CA GLU A 43 -12.72 26.98 23.47
C GLU A 43 -13.70 26.35 22.47
N PRO A 44 -14.80 27.04 22.13
CA PRO A 44 -15.85 26.48 21.27
C PRO A 44 -15.41 26.42 19.81
N SER A 45 -15.53 25.23 19.22
CA SER A 45 -15.33 24.93 17.80
C SER A 45 -16.35 25.70 16.93
N THR A 46 -15.85 26.52 16.02
CA THR A 46 -16.62 27.03 14.88
C THR A 46 -16.41 26.09 13.70
N GLU A 47 -17.46 25.40 13.31
CA GLU A 47 -17.55 24.55 12.13
C GLU A 47 -17.20 25.35 10.85
N PRO A 48 -16.31 24.84 9.97
CA PRO A 48 -16.08 25.46 8.65
C PRO A 48 -17.31 25.23 7.74
N PRO A 49 -17.55 26.10 6.74
CA PRO A 49 -18.67 25.93 5.82
C PRO A 49 -18.51 24.66 4.98
N GLN A 50 -19.53 23.81 4.98
CA GLN A 50 -19.65 22.67 4.09
C GLN A 50 -19.65 23.15 2.64
N THR A 51 -18.62 22.77 1.89
CA THR A 51 -18.61 22.86 0.43
C THR A 51 -19.55 21.78 -0.09
N GLU A 52 -20.55 22.15 -0.90
CA GLU A 52 -21.43 21.19 -1.55
C GLU A 52 -20.61 20.19 -2.38
N PRO A 53 -20.95 18.88 -2.37
CA PRO A 53 -20.22 17.89 -3.18
C PRO A 53 -20.37 18.24 -4.66
N GLN A 54 -19.26 18.54 -5.30
CA GLN A 54 -19.20 18.64 -6.74
C GLN A 54 -19.47 17.23 -7.28
N GLN A 55 -20.55 17.04 -8.02
CA GLN A 55 -20.94 15.78 -8.63
C GLN A 55 -19.80 15.36 -9.57
N SER A 56 -18.97 14.43 -9.09
CA SER A 56 -17.84 13.87 -9.81
C SER A 56 -18.37 13.17 -11.06
N ALA A 57 -17.75 13.43 -12.22
CA ALA A 57 -17.98 12.64 -13.41
C ALA A 57 -17.59 11.18 -13.09
N ALA A 58 -18.40 10.21 -13.54
CA ALA A 58 -18.08 8.81 -13.35
C ALA A 58 -16.68 8.51 -13.92
N GLU A 59 -15.89 7.79 -13.13
CA GLU A 59 -14.56 7.35 -13.55
C GLU A 59 -14.70 6.26 -14.60
N GLU A 60 -14.28 6.55 -15.80
CA GLU A 60 -14.34 5.60 -16.90
C GLU A 60 -12.92 5.31 -17.41
N LEU A 61 -12.61 4.04 -17.58
CA LEU A 61 -11.41 3.61 -18.28
C LEU A 61 -11.82 3.12 -19.66
N ALA A 62 -11.40 3.84 -20.69
CA ALA A 62 -11.60 3.39 -22.07
C ALA A 62 -10.77 2.12 -22.32
N GLU A 63 -11.29 1.24 -23.19
CA GLU A 63 -10.52 0.07 -23.64
C GLU A 63 -9.13 0.51 -24.12
N THR A 64 -8.09 0.01 -23.44
CA THR A 64 -6.71 0.42 -23.67
C THR A 64 -5.82 -0.81 -23.85
N VAL A 65 -5.17 -0.91 -25.01
CA VAL A 65 -4.15 -1.95 -25.22
C VAL A 65 -2.91 -1.60 -24.42
N ILE A 66 -2.63 -2.40 -23.40
CA ILE A 66 -1.44 -2.31 -22.53
C ILE A 66 -0.20 -2.82 -23.26
N TYR A 67 -0.35 -3.99 -23.85
CA TYR A 67 0.72 -4.65 -24.62
C TYR A 67 0.15 -5.43 -25.80
N GLU A 68 0.82 -5.38 -26.94
CA GLU A 68 0.48 -6.18 -28.11
C GLU A 68 1.76 -6.69 -28.77
N GLY A 69 1.95 -8.00 -28.73
CA GLY A 69 3.08 -8.73 -29.31
C GLY A 69 2.64 -10.03 -29.95
N GLU A 70 3.59 -10.80 -30.44
CA GLU A 70 3.33 -12.10 -31.08
C GLU A 70 2.80 -13.12 -30.06
N ASP A 71 3.42 -13.16 -28.87
CA ASP A 71 3.14 -14.13 -27.81
C ASP A 71 1.95 -13.74 -26.94
N TYR A 72 1.79 -12.44 -26.63
CA TYR A 72 0.78 -11.94 -25.71
C TYR A 72 0.11 -10.69 -26.24
N LYS A 73 -1.18 -10.54 -25.86
CA LYS A 73 -1.88 -9.26 -25.91
C LYS A 73 -2.57 -9.03 -24.58
N ILE A 74 -2.38 -7.85 -24.02
CA ILE A 74 -2.97 -7.43 -22.74
C ILE A 74 -3.79 -6.17 -22.97
N THR A 75 -5.06 -6.19 -22.57
CA THR A 75 -5.98 -5.07 -22.78
C THR A 75 -6.72 -4.77 -21.47
N ALA A 76 -6.63 -3.54 -20.99
CA ALA A 76 -7.53 -3.03 -19.95
C ALA A 76 -8.87 -2.71 -20.61
N THR A 77 -9.97 -3.23 -20.05
CA THR A 77 -11.30 -3.13 -20.65
C THR A 77 -12.28 -2.24 -19.89
N GLY A 78 -11.89 -1.79 -18.69
CA GLY A 78 -12.71 -0.91 -17.87
C GLY A 78 -12.22 -0.85 -16.42
N ILE A 79 -12.87 0.00 -15.63
CA ILE A 79 -12.65 0.13 -14.20
C ILE A 79 -13.99 0.08 -13.48
N ASP A 80 -14.02 -0.56 -12.31
CA ASP A 80 -15.10 -0.50 -11.34
C ASP A 80 -14.50 0.08 -10.05
N PRO A 81 -14.74 1.36 -9.73
CA PRO A 81 -14.17 1.98 -8.53
C PRO A 81 -14.79 1.45 -7.23
N ASP A 82 -15.98 0.86 -7.30
CA ASP A 82 -16.76 0.38 -6.16
C ASP A 82 -16.84 -1.16 -6.11
N GLY A 83 -15.83 -1.85 -6.61
CA GLY A 83 -15.76 -3.31 -6.60
C GLY A 83 -15.80 -3.90 -5.18
N MET A 84 -16.08 -5.20 -5.07
CA MET A 84 -16.36 -5.88 -3.80
C MET A 84 -15.21 -5.77 -2.78
N PHE A 85 -13.97 -5.78 -3.24
CA PHE A 85 -12.76 -5.73 -2.40
C PHE A 85 -11.98 -4.43 -2.52
N GLY A 86 -12.52 -3.46 -3.24
CA GLY A 86 -11.89 -2.20 -3.58
C GLY A 86 -12.04 -1.88 -5.06
N ALA A 87 -11.24 -0.98 -5.58
CA ALA A 87 -11.32 -0.64 -6.99
C ALA A 87 -10.72 -1.76 -7.87
N GLU A 88 -11.41 -2.09 -8.96
CA GLU A 88 -11.08 -3.20 -9.84
C GLU A 88 -10.87 -2.71 -11.27
N VAL A 89 -9.66 -2.91 -11.82
CA VAL A 89 -9.38 -2.69 -13.25
C VAL A 89 -9.52 -4.02 -13.98
N LYS A 90 -10.47 -4.11 -14.93
CA LYS A 90 -10.70 -5.31 -15.72
C LYS A 90 -9.65 -5.44 -16.81
N ILE A 91 -8.98 -6.59 -16.87
CA ILE A 91 -7.88 -6.86 -17.79
C ILE A 91 -8.14 -8.17 -18.52
N MET A 92 -7.94 -8.16 -19.83
CA MET A 92 -7.96 -9.35 -20.69
C MET A 92 -6.51 -9.69 -21.08
N LEU A 93 -6.11 -10.93 -20.81
CA LEU A 93 -4.87 -11.54 -21.25
C LEU A 93 -5.15 -12.50 -22.41
N GLU A 94 -4.55 -12.27 -23.57
CA GLU A 94 -4.53 -13.21 -24.69
C GLU A 94 -3.15 -13.88 -24.73
N ASN A 95 -3.13 -15.18 -24.50
CA ASN A 95 -1.92 -16.02 -24.56
C ASN A 95 -1.88 -16.77 -25.89
N ASN A 96 -0.99 -16.38 -26.80
CA ASN A 96 -0.81 -17.02 -28.10
C ASN A 96 0.30 -18.08 -28.10
N THR A 97 0.90 -18.35 -26.93
CA THR A 97 1.99 -19.32 -26.79
C THR A 97 1.50 -20.74 -26.59
N GLY A 98 2.41 -21.71 -26.65
CA GLY A 98 2.16 -23.11 -26.29
C GLY A 98 2.29 -23.42 -24.80
N LYS A 99 2.48 -22.42 -23.91
CA LYS A 99 2.68 -22.55 -22.47
C LYS A 99 1.47 -22.04 -21.69
N ASN A 100 1.24 -22.58 -20.49
CA ASN A 100 0.32 -21.98 -19.54
C ASN A 100 1.01 -20.80 -18.85
N VAL A 101 0.36 -19.64 -18.78
CA VAL A 101 0.98 -18.43 -18.24
C VAL A 101 0.06 -17.69 -17.29
N ALA A 102 0.65 -16.91 -16.39
CA ALA A 102 -0.08 -15.96 -15.56
C ALA A 102 0.52 -14.55 -15.72
N LEU A 103 -0.34 -13.55 -15.83
CA LEU A 103 0.00 -12.15 -15.61
C LEU A 103 -0.18 -11.85 -14.12
N SER A 104 0.87 -11.37 -13.46
CA SER A 104 0.84 -11.08 -12.02
C SER A 104 1.54 -9.78 -11.69
N GLY A 105 1.23 -9.23 -10.51
CA GLY A 105 1.80 -8.02 -9.94
C GLY A 105 1.19 -7.73 -8.57
N SER A 106 1.92 -7.02 -7.71
CA SER A 106 1.49 -6.75 -6.34
C SER A 106 1.65 -5.30 -5.89
N ASN A 107 2.49 -4.53 -6.56
CA ASN A 107 2.76 -3.15 -6.18
C ASN A 107 2.35 -2.19 -7.31
N PHE A 108 1.44 -1.31 -7.00
CA PHE A 108 0.85 -0.37 -7.94
C PHE A 108 1.10 1.06 -7.50
N VAL A 109 1.03 1.98 -8.45
CA VAL A 109 0.99 3.42 -8.16
C VAL A 109 -0.36 3.96 -8.58
N VAL A 110 -1.15 4.40 -7.61
CA VAL A 110 -2.46 5.02 -7.85
C VAL A 110 -2.35 6.50 -7.53
N ASN A 111 -2.63 7.35 -8.50
CA ASN A 111 -2.54 8.81 -8.35
C ASN A 111 -1.20 9.31 -7.76
N GLY A 112 -0.10 8.61 -8.01
CA GLY A 112 1.22 8.96 -7.44
C GLY A 112 1.50 8.38 -6.05
N ILE A 113 0.62 7.53 -5.52
CA ILE A 113 0.79 6.84 -4.24
C ILE A 113 1.07 5.36 -4.52
N SER A 114 2.17 4.83 -3.99
CA SER A 114 2.50 3.39 -4.04
C SER A 114 1.57 2.64 -3.09
N ILE A 115 0.88 1.63 -3.61
CA ILE A 115 -0.12 0.83 -2.91
C ILE A 115 0.10 -0.65 -3.22
N THR A 116 0.03 -1.50 -2.21
CA THR A 116 -0.04 -2.95 -2.40
C THR A 116 -1.44 -3.34 -2.84
N GLY A 117 -1.54 -4.09 -3.93
CA GLY A 117 -2.79 -4.60 -4.49
C GLY A 117 -2.59 -6.02 -5.01
N TYR A 118 -3.49 -6.47 -5.87
CA TYR A 118 -3.45 -7.83 -6.38
C TYR A 118 -3.79 -7.89 -7.86
N LEU A 119 -2.91 -8.50 -8.64
CA LEU A 119 -3.14 -8.85 -10.04
C LEU A 119 -2.69 -10.29 -10.25
N TYR A 120 -3.61 -11.16 -10.65
CA TYR A 120 -3.29 -12.53 -11.07
C TYR A 120 -4.32 -13.02 -12.07
N ILE A 121 -3.88 -13.24 -13.32
CA ILE A 121 -4.74 -13.71 -14.41
C ILE A 121 -4.02 -14.85 -15.11
N ASP A 122 -4.51 -16.08 -14.96
CA ASP A 122 -3.95 -17.24 -15.63
C ASP A 122 -4.66 -17.54 -16.94
N ALA A 123 -3.87 -17.85 -17.98
CA ALA A 123 -4.36 -18.22 -19.30
C ALA A 123 -3.64 -19.47 -19.82
N ALA A 124 -4.40 -20.52 -20.08
CA ALA A 124 -3.86 -21.73 -20.70
C ALA A 124 -3.29 -21.45 -22.10
N ALA A 125 -2.44 -22.34 -22.58
CA ALA A 125 -1.83 -22.29 -23.91
C ALA A 125 -2.85 -22.00 -25.03
N GLY A 126 -2.64 -20.96 -25.82
CA GLY A 126 -3.52 -20.54 -26.92
C GLY A 126 -4.91 -20.07 -26.49
N LYS A 127 -5.09 -19.57 -25.25
CA LYS A 127 -6.37 -19.11 -24.71
C LYS A 127 -6.32 -17.66 -24.28
N LYS A 128 -7.54 -17.14 -24.02
CA LYS A 128 -7.75 -15.81 -23.43
C LYS A 128 -8.36 -15.98 -22.05
N ALA A 129 -7.98 -15.11 -21.13
CA ALA A 129 -8.54 -15.00 -19.79
C ALA A 129 -8.91 -13.54 -19.48
N VAL A 130 -9.93 -13.36 -18.66
CA VAL A 130 -10.30 -12.06 -18.09
C VAL A 130 -10.17 -12.17 -16.58
N GLY A 131 -9.57 -11.17 -15.97
CA GLY A 131 -9.44 -11.03 -14.54
C GLY A 131 -9.32 -9.56 -14.16
N GLU A 132 -8.94 -9.31 -12.92
CA GLU A 132 -8.97 -7.99 -12.33
C GLU A 132 -7.65 -7.68 -11.62
N LEU A 133 -7.22 -6.43 -11.76
CA LEU A 133 -6.28 -5.82 -10.85
C LEU A 133 -7.13 -5.18 -9.76
N THR A 134 -6.96 -5.63 -8.52
CA THR A 134 -7.71 -5.14 -7.35
C THR A 134 -6.82 -4.27 -6.47
N ILE A 135 -7.31 -3.07 -6.16
CA ILE A 135 -6.71 -2.14 -5.22
C ILE A 135 -7.61 -2.14 -3.98
N PRO A 136 -7.13 -2.64 -2.81
CA PRO A 136 -7.97 -2.80 -1.63
C PRO A 136 -8.61 -1.49 -1.17
N SER A 137 -9.89 -1.53 -0.76
CA SER A 137 -10.62 -0.36 -0.27
C SER A 137 -9.95 0.28 0.95
N GLU A 138 -9.44 -0.53 1.89
CA GLU A 138 -8.71 -0.02 3.06
C GLU A 138 -7.45 0.77 2.64
N ALA A 139 -6.71 0.30 1.64
CA ALA A 139 -5.52 1.00 1.16
C ALA A 139 -5.86 2.33 0.47
N LEU A 140 -7.00 2.39 -0.26
CA LEU A 140 -7.51 3.63 -0.85
C LEU A 140 -7.95 4.63 0.22
N GLU A 141 -8.65 4.15 1.26
CA GLU A 141 -9.10 4.97 2.39
C GLU A 141 -7.93 5.56 3.17
N ILE A 142 -6.93 4.74 3.53
CA ILE A 142 -5.71 5.18 4.21
C ILE A 142 -4.96 6.23 3.38
N ALA A 143 -4.90 6.04 2.08
CA ALA A 143 -4.24 6.96 1.16
C ALA A 143 -5.07 8.22 0.85
N GLY A 144 -6.33 8.29 1.31
CA GLY A 144 -7.25 9.38 0.98
C GLY A 144 -7.54 9.46 -0.51
N ILE A 145 -7.68 8.31 -1.17
CA ILE A 145 -7.97 8.23 -2.61
C ILE A 145 -9.47 7.97 -2.78
N ASP A 146 -10.21 9.04 -3.03
CA ASP A 146 -11.66 8.98 -3.32
C ASP A 146 -11.95 8.73 -4.80
N HIS A 147 -10.98 9.00 -5.67
CA HIS A 147 -11.11 8.92 -7.13
C HIS A 147 -9.83 8.39 -7.77
N ILE A 148 -9.95 7.48 -8.73
CA ILE A 148 -8.81 6.91 -9.45
C ILE A 148 -8.62 7.62 -10.78
N ALA A 149 -7.60 8.46 -10.86
CA ALA A 149 -7.20 9.16 -12.07
C ALA A 149 -6.19 8.36 -12.89
N THR A 150 -5.22 7.75 -12.20
CA THR A 150 -4.14 6.96 -12.83
C THR A 150 -3.86 5.70 -12.06
N VAL A 151 -3.53 4.61 -12.77
CA VAL A 151 -3.04 3.36 -12.21
C VAL A 151 -1.80 2.94 -12.99
N SER A 152 -0.70 2.68 -12.30
CA SER A 152 0.52 2.12 -12.90
C SER A 152 0.87 0.80 -12.21
N ALA A 153 1.21 -0.22 -12.99
CA ALA A 153 1.82 -1.45 -12.51
C ALA A 153 3.29 -1.45 -12.95
N LYS A 154 4.20 -1.39 -11.99
CA LYS A 154 5.63 -1.30 -12.29
C LYS A 154 6.32 -2.67 -12.22
N ASP A 155 5.75 -3.61 -11.47
CA ASP A 155 6.23 -4.98 -11.25
C ASP A 155 5.39 -6.05 -11.95
N ALA A 156 4.46 -5.66 -12.85
CA ALA A 156 3.67 -6.62 -13.60
C ALA A 156 4.57 -7.46 -14.53
N HIS A 157 4.36 -8.76 -14.53
CA HIS A 157 5.14 -9.71 -15.31
C HIS A 157 4.31 -10.93 -15.74
N ILE A 158 4.77 -11.61 -16.78
CA ILE A 158 4.24 -12.92 -17.22
C ILE A 158 5.14 -14.02 -16.72
N THR A 159 4.57 -15.01 -16.06
CA THR A 159 5.23 -16.21 -15.54
C THR A 159 4.68 -17.46 -16.21
N ASP A 160 5.56 -18.43 -16.54
CA ASP A 160 5.17 -19.80 -16.89
C ASP A 160 4.64 -20.49 -15.63
N THR A 161 3.38 -20.93 -15.64
CA THR A 161 2.75 -21.51 -14.44
C THR A 161 3.14 -22.96 -14.19
N ASP A 162 3.71 -23.65 -15.18
CA ASP A 162 4.16 -25.03 -15.05
C ASP A 162 5.63 -25.11 -14.55
N GLU A 163 6.48 -24.18 -14.99
CA GLU A 163 7.91 -24.14 -14.65
C GLU A 163 8.25 -23.08 -13.59
N TYR A 164 7.35 -22.15 -13.30
CA TYR A 164 7.52 -21.01 -12.37
C TYR A 164 8.69 -20.11 -12.76
N GLU A 165 8.84 -19.86 -14.06
CA GLU A 165 9.86 -18.99 -14.62
C GLU A 165 9.22 -17.69 -15.14
N ASP A 166 9.85 -16.55 -14.82
CA ASP A 166 9.45 -15.27 -15.37
C ASP A 166 9.82 -15.22 -16.86
N LEU A 167 8.84 -14.95 -17.69
CA LEU A 167 8.97 -14.91 -19.15
C LEU A 167 9.14 -13.49 -19.68
N ALA A 168 8.43 -12.52 -19.13
CA ALA A 168 8.49 -11.16 -19.60
C ALA A 168 7.98 -10.16 -18.54
N ASP A 169 8.64 -9.00 -18.45
CA ASP A 169 8.14 -7.85 -17.69
C ASP A 169 7.05 -7.14 -18.50
N MET A 170 5.96 -6.78 -17.83
CA MET A 170 4.78 -6.15 -18.43
C MET A 170 4.34 -4.89 -17.67
N PRO A 171 5.22 -3.91 -17.41
CA PRO A 171 4.82 -2.68 -16.76
C PRO A 171 3.84 -1.89 -17.63
N PHE A 172 2.87 -1.23 -16.99
CA PHE A 172 1.92 -0.40 -17.70
C PHE A 172 1.45 0.82 -16.90
N ASP A 173 0.94 1.81 -17.64
CA ASP A 173 0.30 3.01 -17.10
C ASP A 173 -1.09 3.17 -17.72
N LEU A 174 -2.11 3.37 -16.87
CA LEU A 174 -3.50 3.59 -17.28
C LEU A 174 -3.98 4.95 -16.80
N LYS A 175 -4.89 5.55 -17.57
CA LYS A 175 -5.54 6.82 -17.26
C LYS A 175 -7.04 6.67 -17.40
N THR A 176 -7.76 7.11 -16.37
CA THR A 176 -9.22 7.22 -16.44
C THR A 176 -9.64 8.54 -17.11
N SER A 177 -10.94 8.71 -17.33
CA SER A 177 -11.52 9.92 -17.91
C SER A 177 -11.24 11.20 -17.14
N ILE A 178 -10.90 11.10 -15.85
CA ILE A 178 -10.63 12.25 -14.96
C ILE A 178 -9.14 12.60 -14.85
N ALA A 179 -8.23 11.84 -15.45
CA ALA A 179 -6.79 11.94 -15.25
C ALA A 179 -6.20 13.34 -15.50
N ASP A 180 -6.76 14.07 -16.46
CA ASP A 180 -6.25 15.42 -16.81
C ASP A 180 -6.79 16.53 -15.90
N THR A 181 -7.82 16.26 -15.11
CA THR A 181 -8.51 17.25 -14.27
C THR A 181 -8.41 16.98 -12.78
N TYR A 182 -8.23 15.72 -12.39
CA TYR A 182 -8.10 15.33 -10.99
C TYR A 182 -6.67 15.53 -10.49
N LYS A 183 -6.55 15.95 -9.23
CA LYS A 183 -5.27 16.06 -8.55
C LYS A 183 -5.39 15.45 -7.16
N GLN A 184 -4.62 14.42 -6.90
CA GLN A 184 -4.53 13.81 -5.59
C GLN A 184 -3.87 14.77 -4.60
N GLU A 185 -4.52 14.99 -3.48
CA GLU A 185 -3.92 15.65 -2.32
C GLU A 185 -3.43 14.57 -1.35
N ILE A 186 -2.18 14.69 -0.92
CA ILE A 186 -1.58 13.77 0.06
C ILE A 186 -1.64 14.43 1.43
N ASN A 187 -2.25 13.76 2.40
CA ASN A 187 -2.26 14.21 3.79
C ASN A 187 -0.83 14.12 4.36
N THR A 188 -0.22 15.26 4.62
CA THR A 188 1.12 15.37 5.20
C THR A 188 1.12 15.80 6.66
N ASN A 189 -0.04 15.74 7.33
CA ASN A 189 -0.11 16.03 8.75
C ASN A 189 0.70 15.01 9.55
N GLY A 190 1.39 15.48 10.59
CA GLY A 190 2.26 14.66 11.43
C GLY A 190 3.65 15.25 11.58
N ASP A 191 4.49 14.54 12.28
CA ASP A 191 5.87 14.96 12.55
C ASP A 191 6.85 14.23 11.63
N THR A 192 7.74 14.98 10.97
CA THR A 192 8.86 14.36 10.25
C THR A 192 9.81 13.71 11.26
N ILE A 193 9.92 12.39 11.19
CA ILE A 193 10.76 11.60 12.10
C ILE A 193 12.10 11.19 11.50
N TRP A 194 12.20 11.16 10.17
CA TRP A 194 13.45 10.82 9.49
C TRP A 194 13.51 11.38 8.08
N GLU A 195 14.72 11.80 7.68
CA GLU A 195 15.03 12.21 6.31
C GLU A 195 16.41 11.65 5.91
N SER A 196 16.51 11.00 4.76
CA SER A 196 17.77 10.51 4.19
C SER A 196 17.64 10.28 2.68
N ASP A 197 18.65 10.67 1.91
CA ASP A 197 18.79 10.36 0.48
C ASP A 197 17.56 10.65 -0.40
N GLY A 198 16.82 11.72 -0.06
CA GLY A 198 15.59 12.09 -0.78
C GLY A 198 14.35 11.31 -0.33
N VAL A 199 14.44 10.59 0.78
CA VAL A 199 13.29 9.95 1.44
C VAL A 199 12.94 10.71 2.71
N THR A 200 11.65 11.03 2.87
CA THR A 200 11.10 11.67 4.06
C THR A 200 10.07 10.76 4.69
N VAL A 201 10.16 10.54 6.00
CA VAL A 201 9.18 9.75 6.77
C VAL A 201 8.49 10.64 7.80
N ILE A 202 7.16 10.64 7.76
CA ILE A 202 6.28 11.42 8.62
C ILE A 202 5.44 10.46 9.45
N ALA A 203 5.52 10.55 10.77
CA ALA A 203 4.64 9.82 11.68
C ALA A 203 3.28 10.53 11.76
N GLN A 204 2.18 9.78 11.56
CA GLN A 204 0.84 10.38 11.48
C GLN A 204 -0.05 9.99 12.64
N VAL A 205 -0.37 8.71 12.80
CA VAL A 205 -1.38 8.24 13.74
C VAL A 205 -1.09 6.82 14.24
N VAL A 206 -1.53 6.51 15.46
CA VAL A 206 -1.78 5.12 15.91
C VAL A 206 -3.28 4.86 15.77
N ALA A 207 -3.63 3.80 15.08
CA ALA A 207 -5.01 3.43 14.82
C ALA A 207 -5.22 1.92 15.00
N ASP A 208 -6.46 1.52 15.20
CA ASP A 208 -6.83 0.11 15.22
C ASP A 208 -6.73 -0.47 13.80
N SER A 209 -6.40 -1.74 13.70
CA SER A 209 -6.41 -2.51 12.47
C SER A 209 -7.03 -3.88 12.70
N PHE A 210 -7.32 -4.61 11.63
CA PHE A 210 -7.86 -5.97 11.75
C PHE A 210 -6.94 -6.93 12.54
N TRP A 211 -5.63 -6.69 12.50
CA TRP A 211 -4.63 -7.56 13.15
C TRP A 211 -4.12 -7.02 14.49
N GLY A 212 -4.60 -5.88 14.93
CA GLY A 212 -4.15 -5.20 16.15
C GLY A 212 -4.05 -3.70 15.97
N ASN A 213 -3.00 -3.10 16.49
CA ASN A 213 -2.73 -1.68 16.32
C ASN A 213 -1.76 -1.44 15.18
N ARG A 214 -1.90 -0.32 14.47
CA ARG A 214 -0.95 0.12 13.45
C ARG A 214 -0.40 1.51 13.77
N VAL A 215 0.88 1.71 13.49
CA VAL A 215 1.48 3.04 13.41
C VAL A 215 1.54 3.41 11.93
N GLN A 216 0.77 4.42 11.53
CA GLN A 216 0.74 4.89 10.15
C GLN A 216 1.86 5.88 9.90
N LEU A 217 2.65 5.61 8.87
CA LEU A 217 3.75 6.45 8.41
C LEU A 217 3.50 6.88 6.98
N LEU A 218 3.62 8.18 6.69
CA LEU A 218 3.72 8.65 5.32
C LEU A 218 5.20 8.64 4.91
N ILE A 219 5.52 7.86 3.88
CA ILE A 219 6.86 7.76 3.29
C ILE A 219 6.83 8.44 1.93
N LYS A 220 7.63 9.49 1.76
CA LYS A 220 7.80 10.18 0.48
C LYS A 220 9.15 9.81 -0.10
N ASN A 221 9.15 9.32 -1.33
CA ASN A 221 10.38 9.00 -2.05
C ASN A 221 10.61 9.99 -3.20
N ASP A 222 11.25 11.09 -2.89
CA ASP A 222 11.64 12.10 -3.88
C ASP A 222 12.98 11.74 -4.58
N SER A 223 13.54 10.56 -4.31
CA SER A 223 14.74 10.06 -4.98
C SER A 223 14.44 9.53 -6.39
N ALA A 224 15.50 9.28 -7.16
CA ALA A 224 15.38 8.66 -8.50
C ALA A 224 15.40 7.13 -8.47
N LYS A 225 15.28 6.49 -7.30
CA LYS A 225 15.37 5.04 -7.12
C LYS A 225 14.10 4.48 -6.49
N ASN A 226 13.71 3.30 -6.93
CA ASN A 226 12.74 2.50 -6.18
C ASN A 226 13.40 2.03 -4.88
N ILE A 227 12.63 2.00 -3.81
CA ILE A 227 13.10 1.59 -2.49
C ILE A 227 12.11 0.63 -1.84
N LEU A 228 12.63 -0.17 -0.92
CA LEU A 228 11.85 -0.95 0.02
C LEU A 228 12.15 -0.41 1.42
N VAL A 229 11.11 -0.04 2.17
CA VAL A 229 11.27 0.47 3.54
C VAL A 229 10.77 -0.59 4.50
N GLN A 230 11.64 -0.95 5.45
CA GLN A 230 11.35 -1.94 6.49
C GLN A 230 11.59 -1.37 7.87
N ALA A 231 10.75 -1.76 8.84
CA ALA A 231 10.97 -1.47 10.25
C ALA A 231 11.67 -2.63 10.95
N ASP A 232 12.49 -2.31 11.94
CA ASP A 232 13.25 -3.26 12.75
C ASP A 232 13.35 -2.78 14.20
N ASN A 233 13.70 -3.67 15.15
CA ASN A 233 13.89 -3.35 16.56
C ASN A 233 12.68 -2.65 17.21
N ILE A 234 11.47 -3.18 16.95
CA ILE A 234 10.24 -2.53 17.37
C ILE A 234 9.97 -2.82 18.86
N SER A 235 9.62 -1.76 19.61
CA SER A 235 9.17 -1.87 20.98
C SER A 235 8.01 -0.93 21.29
N VAL A 236 7.10 -1.36 22.15
CA VAL A 236 5.97 -0.57 22.67
C VAL A 236 6.15 -0.39 24.16
N ASN A 237 6.13 0.85 24.64
CA ASN A 237 6.35 1.20 26.04
C ASN A 237 7.62 0.54 26.62
N GLY A 238 8.65 0.32 25.79
CA GLY A 238 9.91 -0.31 26.15
C GLY A 238 9.91 -1.85 26.14
N PHE A 239 8.81 -2.51 25.76
CA PHE A 239 8.75 -3.96 25.57
C PHE A 239 8.95 -4.29 24.09
N MET A 240 9.88 -5.20 23.79
CA MET A 240 10.04 -5.71 22.41
C MET A 240 8.80 -6.46 21.99
N VAL A 241 8.29 -6.14 20.81
CA VAL A 241 7.09 -6.75 20.22
C VAL A 241 7.39 -7.23 18.80
N THR A 242 6.60 -8.19 18.34
CA THR A 242 6.58 -8.56 16.91
C THR A 242 5.71 -7.56 16.17
N ALA A 243 6.27 -6.93 15.16
CA ALA A 243 5.54 -6.06 14.27
C ALA A 243 6.10 -6.17 12.84
N ILE A 244 5.28 -5.84 11.87
CA ILE A 244 5.62 -5.99 10.46
C ILE A 244 5.41 -4.67 9.73
N MET A 245 6.41 -4.27 8.97
CA MET A 245 6.34 -3.20 7.97
C MET A 245 7.34 -3.51 6.86
N SER A 246 6.87 -3.55 5.63
CA SER A 246 7.72 -3.77 4.45
C SER A 246 7.02 -3.19 3.21
N ASP A 247 7.33 -1.94 2.89
CA ASP A 247 6.62 -1.17 1.87
C ASP A 247 7.54 -0.82 0.70
N ALA A 248 7.12 -1.18 -0.51
CA ALA A 248 7.76 -0.76 -1.74
C ALA A 248 7.30 0.65 -2.13
N VAL A 249 8.25 1.58 -2.29
CA VAL A 249 7.95 2.96 -2.67
C VAL A 249 8.71 3.31 -3.94
N TYR A 250 7.99 3.52 -5.02
CA TYR A 250 8.59 3.85 -6.31
C TYR A 250 9.18 5.25 -6.33
N ALA A 251 10.15 5.46 -7.22
CA ALA A 251 10.78 6.77 -7.43
C ALA A 251 9.74 7.85 -7.75
N GLY A 252 9.77 8.96 -7.03
CA GLY A 252 8.86 10.09 -7.22
C GLY A 252 7.43 9.86 -6.70
N THR A 253 7.20 8.86 -5.83
CA THR A 253 5.89 8.56 -5.25
C THR A 253 5.89 8.69 -3.73
N ALA A 254 4.71 8.62 -3.14
CA ALA A 254 4.53 8.45 -1.70
C ALA A 254 3.92 7.07 -1.40
N CYS A 255 4.01 6.63 -0.14
CA CYS A 255 3.36 5.43 0.37
C CYS A 255 2.85 5.71 1.78
N PHE A 256 1.69 5.20 2.14
CA PHE A 256 1.24 5.12 3.52
C PHE A 256 1.60 3.73 4.04
N GLY A 257 2.71 3.66 4.78
CA GLY A 257 3.21 2.42 5.37
C GLY A 257 2.56 2.18 6.73
N ASP A 258 2.22 0.93 7.00
CA ASP A 258 1.63 0.49 8.26
C ASP A 258 2.61 -0.39 9.04
N LEU A 259 3.08 0.12 10.19
CA LEU A 259 3.77 -0.70 11.17
C LEU A 259 2.71 -1.42 12.00
N THR A 260 2.37 -2.64 11.61
CA THR A 260 1.34 -3.45 12.28
C THR A 260 1.90 -4.14 13.52
N ILE A 261 1.33 -3.85 14.68
CA ILE A 261 1.65 -4.42 15.99
C ILE A 261 0.54 -5.39 16.36
N PHE A 262 0.87 -6.65 16.62
CA PHE A 262 -0.13 -7.68 16.92
C PHE A 262 -0.65 -7.57 18.36
N ASP A 263 -1.98 -7.68 18.52
CA ASP A 263 -2.64 -7.63 19.84
C ASP A 263 -2.09 -8.69 20.82
N SER A 264 -1.76 -9.88 20.31
CA SER A 264 -1.17 -10.95 21.12
C SER A 264 0.11 -10.52 21.84
N ASP A 265 0.96 -9.72 21.19
CA ASP A 265 2.22 -9.28 21.78
C ASP A 265 1.99 -8.18 22.83
N LEU A 266 0.97 -7.35 22.63
CA LEU A 266 0.53 -6.36 23.61
C LEU A 266 -0.06 -7.04 24.85
N GLU A 267 -0.93 -8.04 24.66
CA GLU A 267 -1.53 -8.83 25.75
C GLU A 267 -0.47 -9.58 26.57
N ASP A 268 0.46 -10.27 25.88
CA ASP A 268 1.56 -11.02 26.54
C ASP A 268 2.48 -10.10 27.33
N SER A 269 2.63 -8.85 26.89
CA SER A 269 3.43 -7.82 27.58
C SER A 269 2.64 -7.05 28.64
N GLY A 270 1.32 -7.29 28.77
CA GLY A 270 0.43 -6.59 29.69
C GLY A 270 0.22 -5.11 29.34
N ILE A 271 0.37 -4.75 28.08
CA ILE A 271 0.18 -3.39 27.55
C ILE A 271 -1.29 -3.22 27.22
N THR A 272 -1.97 -2.28 27.89
CA THR A 272 -3.37 -1.90 27.63
C THR A 272 -3.48 -0.60 26.85
N ASP A 273 -2.48 0.26 26.96
CA ASP A 273 -2.45 1.56 26.30
C ASP A 273 -1.07 1.78 25.70
N ILE A 274 -1.03 2.20 24.45
CA ILE A 274 0.21 2.52 23.74
C ILE A 274 0.57 3.97 24.04
N GLU A 275 1.63 4.18 24.84
CA GLU A 275 2.15 5.51 25.15
C GLU A 275 3.22 5.94 24.13
N ASN A 276 4.05 5.00 23.72
CA ASN A 276 5.09 5.23 22.72
C ASN A 276 5.43 3.96 21.96
N VAL A 277 5.91 4.15 20.72
CA VAL A 277 6.47 3.09 19.88
C VAL A 277 7.86 3.52 19.44
N ALA A 278 8.86 2.67 19.72
CA ALA A 278 10.22 2.89 19.26
C ALA A 278 10.59 1.82 18.22
N PHE A 279 11.29 2.22 17.16
CA PHE A 279 11.69 1.37 16.04
C PHE A 279 12.87 1.98 15.29
N SER A 280 13.52 1.20 14.44
CA SER A 280 14.45 1.69 13.43
C SER A 280 13.91 1.42 12.02
N LEU A 281 14.29 2.24 11.06
CA LEU A 281 13.91 2.06 9.64
C LEU A 281 15.14 1.75 8.81
N LYS A 282 14.97 0.85 7.83
CA LYS A 282 15.94 0.55 6.78
C LYS A 282 15.35 0.88 5.43
N ILE A 283 16.11 1.59 4.62
CA ILE A 283 15.85 1.75 3.19
C ILE A 283 16.73 0.74 2.46
N LEU A 284 16.10 -0.13 1.69
CA LEU A 284 16.74 -1.20 0.94
C LEU A 284 16.55 -0.99 -0.57
N ASN A 285 17.47 -1.52 -1.35
CA ASN A 285 17.24 -1.74 -2.76
C ASN A 285 16.24 -2.90 -2.92
N PRO A 286 15.10 -2.74 -3.62
CA PRO A 286 14.08 -3.79 -3.72
C PRO A 286 14.55 -5.05 -4.48
N ASP A 287 15.54 -4.92 -5.39
CA ASP A 287 16.02 -6.04 -6.23
C ASP A 287 17.11 -6.85 -5.54
N THR A 288 18.03 -6.18 -4.82
CA THR A 288 19.21 -6.83 -4.21
C THR A 288 19.11 -6.97 -2.70
N TYR A 289 18.18 -6.27 -2.06
CA TYR A 289 18.03 -6.14 -0.60
C TYR A 289 19.25 -5.52 0.09
N ASP A 290 20.12 -4.85 -0.67
CA ASP A 290 21.24 -4.11 -0.10
C ASP A 290 20.71 -2.87 0.63
N THR A 291 21.24 -2.62 1.83
CA THR A 291 20.89 -1.44 2.62
C THR A 291 21.43 -0.17 1.97
N ILE A 292 20.54 0.77 1.69
CA ILE A 292 20.85 2.10 1.17
C ILE A 292 21.08 3.07 2.34
N ALA A 293 20.16 3.04 3.32
CA ALA A 293 20.26 3.89 4.53
C ALA A 293 19.58 3.19 5.71
N GLU A 294 20.00 3.57 6.91
CA GLU A 294 19.39 3.16 8.18
C GLU A 294 19.16 4.38 9.06
N SER A 295 18.01 4.45 9.73
CA SER A 295 17.79 5.42 10.80
C SER A 295 18.48 4.92 12.08
N GLY A 296 18.74 5.79 13.04
CA GLY A 296 18.90 5.35 14.42
C GLY A 296 17.54 4.90 14.99
N GLU A 297 17.47 4.71 16.30
CA GLU A 297 16.21 4.50 17.00
C GLU A 297 15.35 5.77 16.86
N LEU A 298 14.14 5.58 16.38
CA LEU A 298 13.09 6.58 16.27
C LEU A 298 12.06 6.27 17.35
N THR A 299 11.52 7.29 18.01
CA THR A 299 10.45 7.12 19.00
C THR A 299 9.32 8.07 18.67
N VAL A 300 8.10 7.54 18.58
CA VAL A 300 6.87 8.29 18.42
C VAL A 300 5.99 8.10 19.66
N TYR A 301 5.26 9.14 20.04
CA TYR A 301 4.41 9.15 21.22
C TYR A 301 2.96 9.36 20.79
N THR A 302 2.03 8.66 21.44
CA THR A 302 0.61 8.97 21.28
C THR A 302 0.31 10.31 21.95
N ALA A 303 -0.44 11.17 21.29
CA ALA A 303 -0.92 12.40 21.88
C ALA A 303 -1.91 12.04 23.02
N GLY A 304 -1.59 12.44 24.27
CA GLY A 304 -2.43 12.20 25.44
C GLY A 304 -3.68 13.11 25.47
#